data_36ce247a06962a5d3a848eed9a3dddd8
#
_entry.id   36ce247a06962a5d3a848eed9a3dddd8
#
_cell.length_a   1.000
_cell.length_b   1.000
_cell.length_c   1.000
_cell.angle_alpha   90.00
_cell.angle_beta   90.00
_cell.angle_gamma   90.00
#
_symmetry.space_group_name_H-M   'P 1'
#
loop_
_entity.id
_entity.type
_entity.pdbx_description
1 polymer ?
#
loop_
_entity_poly.entity_id
_entity_poly.type
_entity_poly.pdbx_seq_one_letter_code
_entity_poly.pdbx_strand_id
1 'polypeptide(L)'
;MATAIGSLRPSRSVRPVVAVGRSVAGVARSIAGVARSVLGVGRPVAGVGRPVVVVMGVVTAGTLALGGCSSGVEVTAPSLAGDSSCVAASTHWPPDVSKLRPVATSPESPAVRAWGDPAVIARCGVATPGPSTDGCLSVNGVDWLAIPLSDGTKFVTYGRAPALEVLVPKAYAPEGSLLPAFTDAATRLPTTGGHCS
;
A
#
# COMPACT_ATOMS: atom_id res chain seq x y z
N MET A 1 -45.38 40.89 26.28
CA MET A 1 -45.10 41.95 25.28
C MET A 1 -43.60 41.96 24.98
N ALA A 2 -43.25 42.05 23.74
CA ALA A 2 -41.95 42.20 23.10
C ALA A 2 -41.35 40.92 22.49
N THR A 3 -41.69 40.74 21.23
CA THR A 3 -41.16 39.84 20.24
C THR A 3 -39.82 40.34 19.76
N ALA A 4 -38.76 39.51 19.79
CA ALA A 4 -37.51 39.82 19.15
C ALA A 4 -37.28 38.87 17.97
N ILE A 5 -37.44 39.36 16.77
CA ILE A 5 -37.18 38.72 15.49
C ILE A 5 -35.68 38.80 15.22
N GLY A 6 -34.98 37.70 15.34
CA GLY A 6 -33.53 37.59 15.00
C GLY A 6 -33.30 37.17 13.54
N SER A 7 -32.70 38.07 12.82
CA SER A 7 -32.31 38.10 11.44
C SER A 7 -31.58 36.83 10.93
N LEU A 8 -32.13 36.22 9.87
CA LEU A 8 -31.51 35.24 9.02
C LEU A 8 -30.41 35.89 8.16
N ARG A 9 -29.14 35.45 8.32
CA ARG A 9 -28.04 35.81 7.40
C ARG A 9 -28.01 34.85 6.19
N PRO A 10 -27.87 35.37 4.98
CA PRO A 10 -27.79 34.53 3.77
C PRO A 10 -26.49 33.75 3.67
N SER A 11 -26.64 32.49 3.29
CA SER A 11 -25.62 31.53 2.92
C SER A 11 -24.66 32.08 1.84
N ARG A 12 -23.36 32.02 2.11
CA ARG A 12 -22.33 32.28 1.09
C ARG A 12 -22.29 31.13 0.09
N SER A 13 -22.60 31.46 -1.16
CA SER A 13 -22.45 30.65 -2.34
C SER A 13 -20.98 30.21 -2.51
N VAL A 14 -20.74 28.91 -2.45
CA VAL A 14 -19.45 28.30 -2.80
C VAL A 14 -19.38 28.17 -4.32
N ARG A 15 -18.50 28.90 -4.95
CA ARG A 15 -18.19 28.80 -6.38
C ARG A 15 -17.41 27.49 -6.65
N PRO A 16 -17.77 26.70 -7.68
CA PRO A 16 -16.97 25.56 -8.06
C PRO A 16 -15.65 26.00 -8.70
N VAL A 17 -14.54 25.51 -8.17
CA VAL A 17 -13.21 25.64 -8.79
C VAL A 17 -13.14 24.73 -9.99
N VAL A 18 -13.12 25.30 -11.17
CA VAL A 18 -12.88 24.57 -12.42
C VAL A 18 -11.42 24.14 -12.44
N ALA A 19 -11.16 22.86 -12.33
CA ALA A 19 -9.83 22.26 -12.51
C ALA A 19 -9.49 22.27 -14.02
N VAL A 20 -8.54 23.11 -14.40
CA VAL A 20 -7.92 23.11 -15.73
C VAL A 20 -7.01 21.88 -15.83
N GLY A 21 -7.48 20.87 -16.54
CA GLY A 21 -6.67 19.69 -16.88
C GLY A 21 -5.56 20.08 -17.87
N ARG A 22 -4.31 20.02 -17.43
CA ARG A 22 -3.14 20.03 -18.31
C ARG A 22 -2.84 18.60 -18.74
N SER A 23 -3.23 18.26 -19.97
CA SER A 23 -2.75 17.08 -20.66
C SER A 23 -1.25 17.20 -20.91
N VAL A 24 -0.47 16.37 -20.25
CA VAL A 24 0.96 16.21 -20.58
C VAL A 24 1.04 15.06 -21.59
N ALA A 25 1.14 15.43 -22.87
CA ALA A 25 1.44 14.47 -23.92
C ALA A 25 2.85 13.90 -23.71
N GLY A 26 2.91 12.62 -23.37
CA GLY A 26 4.16 11.89 -23.17
C GLY A 26 4.92 11.74 -24.47
N VAL A 27 6.15 12.19 -24.46
CA VAL A 27 7.13 12.02 -25.54
C VAL A 27 7.63 10.56 -25.52
N ALA A 28 7.08 9.74 -26.40
CA ALA A 28 7.65 8.42 -26.70
C ALA A 28 8.95 8.62 -27.49
N ARG A 29 10.12 8.48 -26.86
CA ARG A 29 11.41 8.39 -27.55
C ARG A 29 11.65 6.95 -27.94
N SER A 30 11.44 6.65 -29.21
CA SER A 30 11.91 5.44 -29.87
C SER A 30 13.43 5.44 -29.92
N ILE A 31 14.06 4.51 -29.21
CA ILE A 31 15.48 4.24 -29.36
C ILE A 31 15.62 3.16 -30.45
N ALA A 32 15.80 3.61 -31.70
CA ALA A 32 16.20 2.73 -32.79
C ALA A 32 17.68 2.35 -32.58
N GLY A 33 17.91 1.13 -32.11
CA GLY A 33 19.25 0.56 -31.96
C GLY A 33 19.87 0.30 -33.30
N VAL A 34 21.05 0.89 -33.54
CA VAL A 34 21.89 0.75 -34.71
C VAL A 34 22.55 -0.65 -34.70
N ALA A 35 22.04 -1.56 -35.50
CA ALA A 35 22.73 -2.80 -35.84
C ALA A 35 23.79 -2.46 -36.87
N ARG A 36 25.08 -2.34 -36.45
CA ARG A 36 26.19 -2.29 -37.36
C ARG A 36 26.58 -3.72 -37.78
N SER A 37 26.17 -4.09 -38.98
CA SER A 37 26.67 -5.26 -39.69
C SER A 37 28.13 -4.98 -40.09
N VAL A 38 29.08 -5.69 -39.49
CA VAL A 38 30.47 -5.72 -39.95
C VAL A 38 30.53 -6.77 -41.06
N LEU A 39 30.47 -6.31 -42.30
CA LEU A 39 30.80 -7.14 -43.48
C LEU A 39 32.33 -7.27 -43.53
N GLY A 40 32.86 -8.37 -43.01
CA GLY A 40 34.23 -8.78 -43.21
C GLY A 40 34.40 -9.40 -44.59
N VAL A 41 35.01 -8.66 -45.53
CA VAL A 41 35.46 -9.18 -46.82
C VAL A 41 36.71 -10.02 -46.60
N GLY A 42 36.52 -11.35 -46.49
CA GLY A 42 37.62 -12.31 -46.51
C GLY A 42 37.97 -12.69 -47.93
N ARG A 43 39.25 -12.44 -48.34
CA ARG A 43 39.82 -12.88 -49.61
C ARG A 43 39.94 -14.40 -49.64
N PRO A 44 39.60 -15.07 -50.76
CA PRO A 44 39.81 -16.50 -50.89
C PRO A 44 41.33 -16.78 -51.18
N VAL A 45 41.99 -17.51 -50.30
CA VAL A 45 43.28 -18.14 -50.56
C VAL A 45 43.00 -19.56 -51.07
N ALA A 46 43.33 -19.80 -52.29
CA ALA A 46 43.27 -21.12 -52.86
C ALA A 46 44.34 -22.01 -52.21
N GLY A 47 43.93 -22.99 -51.43
CA GLY A 47 44.77 -24.02 -50.83
C GLY A 47 43.99 -25.32 -50.73
N VAL A 48 44.49 -26.33 -51.45
CA VAL A 48 43.96 -27.70 -51.51
C VAL A 48 44.02 -28.36 -50.13
N GLY A 49 42.88 -28.83 -49.60
CA GLY A 49 42.87 -29.64 -48.37
C GLY A 49 41.47 -29.86 -47.80
N ARG A 50 41.08 -31.10 -47.82
CA ARG A 50 39.95 -31.82 -47.13
C ARG A 50 38.86 -30.96 -46.40
N PRO A 51 37.62 -31.22 -46.67
CA PRO A 51 36.54 -30.52 -45.96
C PRO A 51 36.46 -31.04 -44.52
N VAL A 52 36.85 -30.21 -43.55
CA VAL A 52 36.49 -30.37 -42.16
C VAL A 52 35.15 -29.68 -42.00
N VAL A 53 34.11 -30.48 -41.86
CA VAL A 53 32.78 -29.97 -41.51
C VAL A 53 32.83 -29.56 -40.05
N VAL A 54 33.06 -28.28 -39.79
CA VAL A 54 32.89 -27.70 -38.46
C VAL A 54 31.41 -27.39 -38.31
N VAL A 55 30.68 -28.26 -37.59
CA VAL A 55 29.34 -27.98 -37.14
C VAL A 55 29.47 -26.99 -36.02
N MET A 56 29.33 -25.68 -36.31
CA MET A 56 29.17 -24.63 -35.32
C MET A 56 27.75 -24.75 -34.74
N GLY A 57 27.65 -25.43 -33.62
CA GLY A 57 26.46 -25.41 -32.77
C GLY A 57 26.25 -24.00 -32.23
N VAL A 58 25.25 -23.30 -32.77
CA VAL A 58 24.76 -22.04 -32.19
C VAL A 58 24.04 -22.38 -30.92
N VAL A 59 24.71 -22.31 -29.78
CA VAL A 59 24.06 -22.34 -28.46
C VAL A 59 23.42 -20.96 -28.22
N THR A 60 22.19 -20.82 -28.64
CA THR A 60 21.37 -19.68 -28.22
C THR A 60 21.02 -19.85 -26.73
N ALA A 61 21.87 -19.28 -25.87
CA ALA A 61 21.56 -19.12 -24.46
C ALA A 61 20.39 -18.11 -24.33
N GLY A 62 19.17 -18.63 -24.39
CA GLY A 62 17.97 -17.87 -24.06
C GLY A 62 17.97 -17.55 -22.58
N THR A 63 18.44 -16.38 -22.19
CA THR A 63 18.23 -15.82 -20.87
C THR A 63 16.75 -15.48 -20.72
N LEU A 64 15.97 -16.41 -20.17
CA LEU A 64 14.64 -16.14 -19.63
C LEU A 64 14.84 -15.24 -18.41
N ALA A 65 14.82 -13.93 -18.62
CA ALA A 65 14.65 -12.96 -17.54
C ALA A 65 13.23 -13.13 -17.02
N LEU A 66 13.05 -14.00 -16.03
CA LEU A 66 11.86 -14.01 -15.17
C LEU A 66 11.90 -12.73 -14.32
N GLY A 67 11.59 -11.60 -14.93
CA GLY A 67 11.28 -10.37 -14.24
C GLY A 67 9.94 -10.54 -13.56
N GLY A 68 9.92 -11.20 -12.41
CA GLY A 68 8.79 -11.15 -11.48
C GLY A 68 8.69 -9.73 -10.95
N CYS A 69 7.90 -8.87 -11.60
CA CYS A 69 7.42 -7.65 -10.99
C CYS A 69 6.48 -8.09 -9.84
N SER A 70 7.00 -8.29 -8.64
CA SER A 70 6.18 -8.27 -7.44
C SER A 70 5.77 -6.81 -7.23
N SER A 71 4.68 -6.40 -7.89
CA SER A 71 4.02 -5.16 -7.56
C SER A 71 3.55 -5.29 -6.12
N GLY A 72 4.11 -4.46 -5.22
CA GLY A 72 3.70 -4.43 -3.82
C GLY A 72 2.20 -4.14 -3.71
N VAL A 73 1.62 -4.41 -2.54
CA VAL A 73 0.22 -4.07 -2.24
C VAL A 73 0.08 -2.55 -2.32
N GLU A 74 -0.79 -2.06 -3.20
CA GLU A 74 -1.01 -0.63 -3.36
C GLU A 74 -1.82 -0.09 -2.17
N VAL A 75 -1.22 0.79 -1.38
CA VAL A 75 -1.83 1.34 -0.17
C VAL A 75 -1.45 2.80 0.02
N THR A 76 -2.45 3.68 0.04
CA THR A 76 -2.23 5.09 0.37
C THR A 76 -2.01 5.28 1.88
N ALA A 77 -0.94 5.98 2.24
CA ALA A 77 -0.69 6.37 3.62
C ALA A 77 -1.77 7.35 4.11
N PRO A 78 -2.23 7.24 5.38
CA PRO A 78 -3.18 8.18 5.96
C PRO A 78 -2.63 9.59 6.09
N SER A 79 -3.51 10.57 6.26
CA SER A 79 -3.13 12.00 6.34
C SER A 79 -2.24 12.34 7.53
N LEU A 80 -2.36 11.61 8.65
CA LEU A 80 -1.54 11.78 9.87
C LEU A 80 -0.41 10.76 9.96
N ALA A 81 -0.02 10.12 8.86
CA ALA A 81 1.05 9.11 8.83
C ALA A 81 2.41 9.65 9.34
N GLY A 82 2.65 10.95 9.20
CA GLY A 82 3.85 11.64 9.69
C GLY A 82 3.81 12.06 11.17
N ASP A 83 2.72 11.80 11.90
CA ASP A 83 2.65 12.09 13.32
C ASP A 83 3.72 11.32 14.11
N SER A 84 4.32 11.95 15.11
CA SER A 84 5.42 11.37 15.91
C SER A 84 5.03 10.08 16.61
N SER A 85 3.76 9.94 17.04
CA SER A 85 3.25 8.71 17.63
C SER A 85 3.09 7.59 16.60
N CYS A 86 2.75 7.91 15.35
CA CYS A 86 2.77 6.92 14.27
C CYS A 86 4.19 6.49 13.89
N VAL A 87 5.16 7.41 13.92
CA VAL A 87 6.58 7.06 13.76
C VAL A 87 7.02 6.11 14.87
N ALA A 88 6.65 6.37 16.13
CA ALA A 88 6.93 5.47 17.24
C ALA A 88 6.23 4.11 17.08
N ALA A 89 4.94 4.09 16.74
CA ALA A 89 4.17 2.87 16.52
C ALA A 89 4.75 2.02 15.37
N SER A 90 5.28 2.65 14.33
CA SER A 90 5.83 1.95 13.16
C SER A 90 7.05 1.07 13.47
N THR A 91 7.78 1.37 14.53
CA THR A 91 8.91 0.53 15.00
C THR A 91 8.45 -0.72 15.76
N HIS A 92 7.14 -0.83 16.03
CA HIS A 92 6.49 -1.91 16.75
C HIS A 92 5.52 -2.74 15.86
N TRP A 93 5.63 -2.60 14.52
CA TRP A 93 4.88 -3.48 13.63
C TRP A 93 5.28 -4.94 13.87
N PRO A 94 4.30 -5.88 13.92
CA PRO A 94 4.62 -7.29 14.11
C PRO A 94 5.48 -7.81 12.97
N PRO A 95 6.49 -8.65 13.24
CA PRO A 95 7.29 -9.30 12.20
C PRO A 95 6.44 -10.23 11.33
N ASP A 96 5.45 -10.87 11.91
CA ASP A 96 4.47 -11.74 11.25
C ASP A 96 3.09 -11.51 11.89
N VAL A 97 2.02 -11.66 11.13
CA VAL A 97 0.64 -11.66 11.64
C VAL A 97 0.11 -13.08 11.58
N SER A 98 0.02 -13.77 12.73
CA SER A 98 -0.22 -15.21 12.79
C SER A 98 0.91 -15.95 12.03
N LYS A 99 0.61 -16.51 10.85
CA LYS A 99 1.61 -17.17 9.97
C LYS A 99 1.84 -16.36 8.69
N LEU A 100 1.25 -15.17 8.59
CA LEU A 100 1.33 -14.32 7.41
C LEU A 100 2.64 -13.54 7.45
N ARG A 101 3.45 -13.69 6.39
CA ARG A 101 4.70 -12.97 6.21
C ARG A 101 4.47 -11.55 5.71
N PRO A 102 5.37 -10.59 6.03
CA PRO A 102 5.32 -9.26 5.47
C PRO A 102 5.41 -9.29 3.94
N VAL A 103 4.66 -8.40 3.31
CA VAL A 103 4.70 -8.14 1.87
C VAL A 103 4.98 -6.66 1.60
N ALA A 104 5.60 -6.36 0.47
CA ALA A 104 5.91 -4.99 0.10
C ALA A 104 4.63 -4.17 -0.11
N THR A 105 4.67 -2.87 0.20
CA THR A 105 3.61 -1.90 -0.09
C THR A 105 4.08 -0.85 -1.09
N SER A 106 3.16 -0.30 -1.87
CA SER A 106 3.44 0.75 -2.85
C SER A 106 2.36 1.85 -2.74
N PRO A 107 2.72 3.13 -2.55
CA PRO A 107 4.06 3.61 -2.22
C PRO A 107 4.53 3.10 -0.85
N GLU A 108 5.84 2.96 -0.67
CA GLU A 108 6.41 2.55 0.60
C GLU A 108 6.24 3.67 1.65
N SER A 109 5.79 3.30 2.86
CA SER A 109 5.61 4.23 3.97
C SER A 109 5.86 3.51 5.30
N PRO A 110 6.62 4.09 6.25
CA PRO A 110 6.80 3.51 7.58
C PRO A 110 5.48 3.33 8.35
N ALA A 111 4.50 4.22 8.11
CA ALA A 111 3.19 4.16 8.76
C ALA A 111 2.25 3.11 8.16
N VAL A 112 2.68 2.37 7.13
CA VAL A 112 1.88 1.34 6.45
C VAL A 112 2.66 0.04 6.40
N ARG A 113 2.01 -1.06 6.71
CA ARG A 113 2.58 -2.40 6.59
C ARG A 113 1.51 -3.39 6.12
N ALA A 114 1.93 -4.42 5.38
CA ALA A 114 1.02 -5.45 4.89
C ALA A 114 1.61 -6.86 5.10
N TRP A 115 0.73 -7.86 5.25
CA TRP A 115 1.12 -9.28 5.47
C TRP A 115 0.17 -10.19 4.72
N GLY A 116 0.73 -11.23 4.09
CA GLY A 116 -0.02 -12.30 3.42
C GLY A 116 -0.60 -11.93 2.06
N ASP A 117 -1.35 -12.88 1.51
CA ASP A 117 -2.10 -12.75 0.26
C ASP A 117 -3.37 -13.63 0.37
N PRO A 118 -4.58 -13.02 0.39
CA PRO A 118 -4.86 -11.58 0.33
C PRO A 118 -4.27 -10.82 1.54
N ALA A 119 -3.87 -9.55 1.32
CA ALA A 119 -3.09 -8.83 2.31
C ALA A 119 -3.92 -8.32 3.50
N VAL A 120 -3.46 -8.60 4.73
CA VAL A 120 -3.82 -7.85 5.92
C VAL A 120 -3.02 -6.56 5.90
N ILE A 121 -3.68 -5.41 6.02
CA ILE A 121 -3.05 -4.10 5.90
C ILE A 121 -3.23 -3.33 7.21
N ALA A 122 -2.13 -2.83 7.79
CA ALA A 122 -2.18 -1.91 8.92
C ALA A 122 -1.69 -0.53 8.49
N ARG A 123 -2.40 0.52 8.96
CA ARG A 123 -2.09 1.92 8.67
C ARG A 123 -2.21 2.75 9.94
N CYS A 124 -1.17 3.49 10.29
CA CYS A 124 -1.20 4.47 11.38
C CYS A 124 -1.42 5.87 10.84
N GLY A 125 -2.21 6.68 11.53
CA GLY A 125 -2.49 8.06 11.15
C GLY A 125 -3.84 8.29 10.51
N VAL A 126 -4.79 7.38 10.72
CA VAL A 126 -6.19 7.63 10.38
C VAL A 126 -6.84 8.55 11.41
N ALA A 127 -7.89 9.25 10.99
CA ALA A 127 -8.66 10.09 11.90
C ALA A 127 -9.23 9.25 13.07
N THR A 128 -9.16 9.81 14.28
CA THR A 128 -9.75 9.18 15.46
C THR A 128 -11.25 9.10 15.28
N PRO A 129 -11.86 7.90 15.39
CA PRO A 129 -13.31 7.77 15.29
C PRO A 129 -14.00 8.42 16.48
N GLY A 130 -15.14 9.07 16.20
CA GLY A 130 -16.07 9.53 17.23
C GLY A 130 -16.91 8.38 17.79
N PRO A 131 -17.87 8.68 18.69
CA PRO A 131 -18.85 7.71 19.14
C PRO A 131 -19.53 7.03 17.95
N SER A 132 -19.63 5.71 17.97
CA SER A 132 -20.15 4.90 16.88
C SER A 132 -21.10 3.83 17.40
N THR A 133 -22.04 3.41 16.55
CA THR A 133 -22.87 2.24 16.76
C THR A 133 -22.25 0.96 16.19
N ASP A 134 -21.06 1.06 15.58
CA ASP A 134 -20.31 -0.10 15.10
C ASP A 134 -19.91 -1.02 16.26
N GLY A 135 -19.71 -2.30 15.96
CA GLY A 135 -19.29 -3.25 16.97
C GLY A 135 -17.97 -2.83 17.62
N CYS A 136 -17.96 -2.73 18.94
CA CYS A 136 -16.76 -2.41 19.70
C CYS A 136 -16.24 -3.67 20.40
N LEU A 137 -14.93 -3.93 20.31
CA LEU A 137 -14.30 -5.06 20.99
C LEU A 137 -12.98 -4.64 21.63
N SER A 138 -12.72 -5.16 22.82
CA SER A 138 -11.48 -4.92 23.55
C SER A 138 -10.54 -6.12 23.40
N VAL A 139 -9.33 -5.87 22.91
CA VAL A 139 -8.29 -6.90 22.70
C VAL A 139 -7.01 -6.45 23.36
N ASN A 140 -6.56 -7.18 24.39
CA ASN A 140 -5.33 -6.89 25.15
C ASN A 140 -5.26 -5.44 25.65
N GLY A 141 -6.39 -4.86 26.09
CA GLY A 141 -6.48 -3.49 26.60
C GLY A 141 -6.46 -2.41 25.51
N VAL A 142 -6.61 -2.78 24.25
CA VAL A 142 -6.87 -1.87 23.13
C VAL A 142 -8.29 -2.06 22.65
N ASP A 143 -9.04 -0.98 22.57
CA ASP A 143 -10.40 -0.97 22.07
C ASP A 143 -10.42 -0.70 20.56
N TRP A 144 -11.27 -1.46 19.85
CA TRP A 144 -11.38 -1.44 18.41
C TRP A 144 -12.82 -1.33 17.95
N LEU A 145 -13.10 -0.44 17.03
CA LEU A 145 -14.35 -0.45 16.27
C LEU A 145 -14.20 -1.42 15.10
N ALA A 146 -15.13 -2.36 14.99
CA ALA A 146 -15.20 -3.32 13.90
C ALA A 146 -16.23 -2.87 12.87
N ILE A 147 -15.76 -2.43 11.72
CA ILE A 147 -16.58 -1.89 10.64
C ILE A 147 -16.61 -2.92 9.51
N PRO A 148 -17.75 -3.60 9.25
CA PRO A 148 -17.85 -4.58 8.19
C PRO A 148 -17.62 -3.97 6.81
N LEU A 149 -16.88 -4.68 5.95
CA LEU A 149 -16.68 -4.38 4.54
C LEU A 149 -17.21 -5.55 3.70
N SER A 150 -17.39 -5.36 2.42
CA SER A 150 -17.84 -6.42 1.49
C SER A 150 -16.86 -7.60 1.38
N ASP A 151 -15.58 -7.33 1.60
CA ASP A 151 -14.45 -8.27 1.43
C ASP A 151 -13.72 -8.62 2.72
N GLY A 152 -14.14 -8.04 3.87
CA GLY A 152 -13.52 -8.29 5.17
C GLY A 152 -14.04 -7.38 6.26
N THR A 153 -13.18 -7.07 7.22
CA THR A 153 -13.48 -6.16 8.32
C THR A 153 -12.37 -5.12 8.47
N LYS A 154 -12.77 -3.87 8.63
CA LYS A 154 -11.91 -2.77 9.02
C LYS A 154 -11.98 -2.60 10.53
N PHE A 155 -10.85 -2.70 11.19
CA PHE A 155 -10.71 -2.38 12.61
C PHE A 155 -10.00 -1.05 12.78
N VAL A 156 -10.52 -0.18 13.64
CA VAL A 156 -9.91 1.12 13.95
C VAL A 156 -9.80 1.23 15.45
N THR A 157 -8.61 1.59 15.97
CA THR A 157 -8.46 1.81 17.42
C THR A 157 -9.39 2.90 17.90
N TYR A 158 -10.14 2.62 18.98
CA TYR A 158 -11.00 3.55 19.64
C TYR A 158 -10.33 4.14 20.88
N GLY A 159 -10.52 5.43 21.12
CA GLY A 159 -9.89 6.11 22.24
C GLY A 159 -8.39 6.37 22.06
N ARG A 160 -7.87 6.39 20.83
CA ARG A 160 -6.48 6.73 20.52
C ARG A 160 -6.40 7.77 19.40
N ALA A 161 -5.40 8.70 19.48
CA ALA A 161 -5.20 9.75 18.50
C ALA A 161 -3.70 9.97 18.21
N PRO A 162 -3.27 9.91 16.93
CA PRO A 162 -4.04 9.42 15.78
C PRO A 162 -4.44 7.95 15.95
N ALA A 163 -5.41 7.48 15.16
CA ALA A 163 -5.83 6.09 15.24
C ALA A 163 -5.00 5.17 14.33
N LEU A 164 -4.96 3.90 14.71
CA LEU A 164 -4.42 2.81 13.91
C LEU A 164 -5.58 2.05 13.28
N GLU A 165 -5.49 1.75 11.99
CA GLU A 165 -6.45 0.98 11.22
C GLU A 165 -5.83 -0.35 10.79
N VAL A 166 -6.60 -1.43 10.89
CA VAL A 166 -6.24 -2.76 10.36
C VAL A 166 -7.36 -3.24 9.45
N LEU A 167 -7.04 -3.50 8.19
CA LEU A 167 -7.95 -4.09 7.20
C LEU A 167 -7.66 -5.59 7.14
N VAL A 168 -8.65 -6.41 7.48
CA VAL A 168 -8.52 -7.86 7.49
C VAL A 168 -9.48 -8.49 6.50
N PRO A 169 -8.97 -9.15 5.44
CA PRO A 169 -9.80 -9.89 4.49
C PRO A 169 -10.61 -11.01 5.16
N LYS A 170 -11.83 -11.26 4.69
CA LYS A 170 -12.71 -12.34 5.19
C LYS A 170 -12.11 -13.74 5.04
N ALA A 171 -11.08 -13.91 4.21
CA ALA A 171 -10.34 -15.16 4.09
C ALA A 171 -9.67 -15.58 5.41
N TYR A 172 -9.51 -14.64 6.35
CA TYR A 172 -8.89 -14.88 7.66
C TYR A 172 -9.91 -14.85 8.81
N ALA A 173 -11.16 -15.13 8.51
CA ALA A 173 -12.21 -15.19 9.55
C ALA A 173 -11.88 -16.25 10.63
N PRO A 174 -12.17 -15.96 11.93
CA PRO A 174 -12.74 -14.72 12.44
C PRO A 174 -11.69 -13.59 12.48
N GLU A 175 -11.94 -12.50 11.74
CA GLU A 175 -10.96 -11.46 11.42
C GLU A 175 -10.36 -10.81 12.66
N GLY A 176 -11.14 -10.62 13.71
CA GLY A 176 -10.69 -10.05 14.99
C GLY A 176 -9.61 -10.87 15.70
N SER A 177 -9.45 -12.15 15.33
CA SER A 177 -8.42 -13.04 15.91
C SER A 177 -6.98 -12.60 15.57
N LEU A 178 -6.80 -11.75 14.57
CA LEU A 178 -5.49 -11.22 14.18
C LEU A 178 -5.09 -9.96 14.95
N LEU A 179 -6.02 -9.29 15.63
CA LEU A 179 -5.77 -8.02 16.35
C LEU A 179 -4.72 -8.12 17.46
N PRO A 180 -4.57 -9.23 18.19
CA PRO A 180 -3.51 -9.34 19.21
C PRO A 180 -2.11 -9.02 18.70
N ALA A 181 -1.82 -9.28 17.41
CA ALA A 181 -0.53 -8.99 16.80
C ALA A 181 -0.22 -7.48 16.75
N PHE A 182 -1.22 -6.62 16.75
CA PHE A 182 -1.10 -5.17 16.63
C PHE A 182 -1.11 -4.44 17.97
N THR A 183 -1.24 -5.16 19.09
CA THR A 183 -1.34 -4.58 20.42
C THR A 183 -0.15 -3.68 20.76
N ASP A 184 1.08 -4.13 20.46
CA ASP A 184 2.28 -3.37 20.78
C ASP A 184 2.34 -2.04 20.02
N ALA A 185 2.10 -2.06 18.72
CA ALA A 185 2.03 -0.84 17.91
C ALA A 185 0.90 0.09 18.38
N ALA A 186 -0.31 -0.46 18.64
CA ALA A 186 -1.47 0.32 19.07
C ALA A 186 -1.24 0.99 20.43
N THR A 187 -0.57 0.34 21.36
CA THR A 187 -0.30 0.90 22.72
C THR A 187 0.67 2.07 22.70
N ARG A 188 1.43 2.29 21.63
CA ARG A 188 2.31 3.46 21.46
C ARG A 188 1.53 4.74 21.14
N LEU A 189 0.28 4.63 20.74
CA LEU A 189 -0.55 5.78 20.41
C LEU A 189 -1.15 6.41 21.67
N PRO A 190 -1.18 7.76 21.77
CA PRO A 190 -1.79 8.46 22.88
C PRO A 190 -3.26 8.11 23.08
N THR A 191 -3.70 8.00 24.33
CA THR A 191 -5.09 7.74 24.67
C THR A 191 -5.90 9.04 24.75
N THR A 192 -7.17 8.98 24.31
CA THR A 192 -8.12 10.12 24.37
C THR A 192 -9.28 9.89 25.33
N GLY A 193 -9.26 8.76 26.05
CA GLY A 193 -10.29 8.41 27.06
C GLY A 193 -11.55 7.75 26.50
N GLY A 194 -11.65 7.50 25.18
CA GLY A 194 -12.74 6.69 24.60
C GLY A 194 -12.56 5.22 24.94
N HIS A 195 -13.64 4.54 25.35
CA HIS A 195 -13.64 3.11 25.68
C HIS A 195 -14.86 2.42 25.08
N CYS A 196 -14.74 1.11 24.81
CA CYS A 196 -15.89 0.25 24.54
C CYS A 196 -16.79 0.20 25.78
N SER A 197 -18.09 0.37 25.62
CA SER A 197 -19.09 0.34 26.68
C SER A 197 -20.17 -0.70 26.38
#